data_e2272ead318e419bde99e9e7af6bcbdd
#
_entry.id   e2272ead318e419bde99e9e7af6bcbdd
#
_cell.length_a   1.000
_cell.length_b   1.000
_cell.length_c   1.000
_cell.angle_alpha   90.00
_cell.angle_beta   90.00
_cell.angle_gamma   90.00
#
_symmetry.space_group_name_H-M   'P 1'
#
loop_
_entity.id
_entity.type
_entity.pdbx_description
1 polymer ?
#
loop_
_entity_poly.entity_id
_entity_poly.type
_entity_poly.pdbx_seq_one_letter_code
_entity_poly.pdbx_strand_id
1 'polypeptide(L)'
;ICSDSLRNNSQICVVEQPQDVSTIEAHGEYKGLYHVLGGLIKPLEGVGPSQLAIPQLMNRIRTGQITEIIIATNPTVEGDTTALYLNKTIMDLNLQNPPKVTRLATGIPVGGDLEYIDKRTLSLSFRGRSEF
;
A
#
# COMPACT_ATOMS: atom_id res chain seq x y z
N ILE A 1 -8.27 10.16 -12.61
CA ILE A 1 -8.39 10.17 -11.13
C ILE A 1 -7.44 11.23 -10.54
N CYS A 2 -6.18 11.19 -10.91
CA CYS A 2 -5.19 12.12 -10.34
C CYS A 2 -5.42 13.58 -10.72
N SER A 3 -6.19 13.85 -11.76
CA SER A 3 -6.54 15.21 -12.19
C SER A 3 -7.83 15.72 -11.58
N ASP A 4 -8.53 14.92 -10.77
CA ASP A 4 -9.77 15.32 -10.13
C ASP A 4 -9.46 16.23 -8.93
N SER A 5 -9.86 17.49 -9.02
CA SER A 5 -9.59 18.50 -7.98
C SER A 5 -10.37 18.27 -6.69
N LEU A 6 -11.39 17.42 -6.70
CA LEU A 6 -12.16 17.09 -5.50
C LEU A 6 -11.51 16.01 -4.65
N ARG A 7 -10.46 15.38 -5.16
CA ARG A 7 -9.77 14.32 -4.43
C ARG A 7 -8.77 14.91 -3.44
N ASN A 8 -8.47 14.14 -2.38
CA ASN A 8 -7.49 14.53 -1.38
C ASN A 8 -6.08 14.35 -1.92
N ASN A 9 -5.40 15.45 -2.24
CA ASN A 9 -4.05 15.42 -2.80
C ASN A 9 -2.96 15.09 -1.79
N SER A 10 -3.30 14.94 -0.51
CA SER A 10 -2.31 14.66 0.54
C SER A 10 -2.18 13.17 0.85
N GLN A 11 -3.01 12.33 0.26
CA GLN A 11 -2.96 10.89 0.44
C GLN A 11 -2.62 10.18 -0.88
N ILE A 12 -1.73 9.20 -0.82
CA ILE A 12 -1.41 8.34 -1.97
C ILE A 12 -1.62 6.89 -1.54
N CYS A 13 -2.42 6.16 -2.32
CA CYS A 13 -2.59 4.72 -2.18
C CYS A 13 -1.71 4.01 -3.20
N VAL A 14 -0.74 3.25 -2.73
CA VAL A 14 0.23 2.55 -3.58
C VAL A 14 -0.29 1.16 -3.89
N VAL A 15 -0.50 0.86 -5.16
CA VAL A 15 -1.03 -0.43 -5.63
C VAL A 15 -0.08 -1.08 -6.62
N GLU A 16 -0.24 -2.38 -6.83
CA GLU A 16 0.62 -3.15 -7.73
C GLU A 16 0.31 -2.91 -9.19
N GLN A 17 -0.97 -2.98 -9.55
CA GLN A 17 -1.44 -2.97 -10.93
C GLN A 17 -2.58 -1.97 -11.13
N PRO A 18 -2.81 -1.49 -12.37
CA PRO A 18 -3.88 -0.54 -12.63
C PRO A 18 -5.28 -1.05 -12.26
N GLN A 19 -5.53 -2.35 -12.41
CA GLN A 19 -6.83 -2.93 -12.06
C GLN A 19 -7.13 -2.84 -10.56
N ASP A 20 -6.10 -2.72 -9.71
CA ASP A 20 -6.30 -2.54 -8.28
C ASP A 20 -6.96 -1.19 -7.97
N VAL A 21 -6.67 -0.18 -8.79
CA VAL A 21 -7.33 1.13 -8.68
C VAL A 21 -8.84 0.97 -8.86
N SER A 22 -9.25 0.24 -9.90
CA SER A 22 -10.67 0.01 -10.16
C SER A 22 -11.34 -0.74 -9.02
N THR A 23 -10.65 -1.72 -8.44
CA THR A 23 -11.17 -2.49 -7.30
C THR A 23 -11.41 -1.60 -6.09
N ILE A 24 -10.46 -0.73 -5.76
CA ILE A 24 -10.59 0.18 -4.61
C ILE A 24 -11.65 1.24 -4.88
N GLU A 25 -11.71 1.78 -6.10
CA GLU A 25 -12.69 2.81 -6.45
C GLU A 25 -14.12 2.27 -6.40
N ALA A 26 -14.32 0.98 -6.71
CA ALA A 26 -15.64 0.36 -6.59
C ALA A 26 -16.16 0.37 -5.14
N HIS A 27 -15.30 0.42 -4.16
CA HIS A 27 -15.65 0.57 -2.75
C HIS A 27 -16.26 1.93 -2.43
N GLY A 28 -15.79 2.99 -3.06
CA GLY A 28 -16.31 4.35 -2.91
C GLY A 28 -15.89 5.10 -1.65
N GLU A 29 -15.07 4.51 -0.78
CA GLU A 29 -14.68 5.15 0.47
C GLU A 29 -13.37 5.92 0.40
N TYR A 30 -12.46 5.53 -0.50
CA TYR A 30 -11.18 6.20 -0.63
C TYR A 30 -11.28 7.40 -1.58
N LYS A 31 -10.81 8.55 -1.12
CA LYS A 31 -10.88 9.81 -1.87
C LYS A 31 -9.52 10.44 -2.18
N GLY A 32 -8.43 9.71 -1.94
CA GLY A 32 -7.09 10.19 -2.22
C GLY A 32 -6.60 9.87 -3.64
N LEU A 33 -5.31 10.03 -3.85
CA LEU A 33 -4.66 9.72 -5.12
C LEU A 33 -4.10 8.29 -5.12
N TYR A 34 -3.65 7.85 -6.27
CA TYR A 34 -3.07 6.52 -6.45
C TYR A 34 -1.67 6.59 -7.04
N HIS A 35 -0.86 5.59 -6.75
CA HIS A 35 0.42 5.37 -7.42
C HIS A 35 0.53 3.89 -7.80
N VAL A 36 0.62 3.61 -9.08
CA VAL A 36 0.71 2.23 -9.59
C VAL A 36 2.18 1.88 -9.77
N LEU A 37 2.65 0.85 -9.04
CA LEU A 37 4.04 0.40 -9.13
C LEU A 37 4.34 -0.33 -10.43
N GLY A 38 3.37 -1.06 -10.96
CA GLY A 38 3.56 -1.89 -12.13
C GLY A 38 4.01 -3.32 -11.82
N GLY A 39 4.09 -3.68 -10.55
CA GLY A 39 4.50 -5.01 -10.12
C GLY A 39 5.02 -5.00 -8.69
N LEU A 40 5.76 -6.04 -8.34
CA LEU A 40 6.38 -6.23 -7.03
C LEU A 40 7.88 -6.50 -7.18
N ILE A 41 8.64 -6.29 -6.10
CA ILE A 41 10.04 -6.67 -6.05
C ILE A 41 10.12 -8.20 -6.05
N LYS A 42 10.78 -8.76 -7.07
CA LYS A 42 10.95 -10.21 -7.24
C LYS A 42 12.41 -10.51 -7.56
N PRO A 43 13.28 -10.62 -6.55
CA PRO A 43 14.72 -10.82 -6.79
C PRO A 43 15.04 -12.04 -7.64
N LEU A 44 14.29 -13.13 -7.48
CA LEU A 44 14.53 -14.36 -8.24
C LEU A 44 14.17 -14.21 -9.72
N GLU A 45 13.31 -13.25 -10.07
CA GLU A 45 12.94 -12.96 -11.46
C GLU A 45 13.67 -11.74 -12.00
N GLY A 46 14.61 -11.19 -11.26
CA GLY A 46 15.37 -10.02 -11.66
C GLY A 46 14.60 -8.71 -11.59
N VAL A 47 13.45 -8.68 -10.92
CA VAL A 47 12.65 -7.46 -10.77
C VAL A 47 13.11 -6.73 -9.50
N GLY A 48 13.81 -5.64 -9.69
CA GLY A 48 14.26 -4.78 -8.60
C GLY A 48 13.52 -3.45 -8.59
N PRO A 49 13.85 -2.58 -7.59
CA PRO A 49 13.15 -1.30 -7.43
C PRO A 49 13.22 -0.38 -8.65
N SER A 50 14.31 -0.41 -9.41
CA SER A 50 14.48 0.45 -10.59
C SER A 50 13.55 0.07 -11.75
N GLN A 51 13.02 -1.16 -11.75
CA GLN A 51 12.12 -1.64 -12.79
C GLN A 51 10.64 -1.36 -12.45
N LEU A 52 10.38 -0.83 -11.26
CA LEU A 52 9.07 -0.43 -10.80
C LEU A 52 9.02 1.08 -10.70
N ALA A 53 7.83 1.64 -10.53
CA ALA A 53 7.64 3.08 -10.42
C ALA A 53 7.96 3.60 -9.01
N ILE A 54 8.96 3.05 -8.34
CA ILE A 54 9.38 3.44 -6.98
C ILE A 54 10.12 4.78 -6.98
N PRO A 55 11.10 5.03 -7.88
CA PRO A 55 11.74 6.35 -7.91
C PRO A 55 10.75 7.48 -8.16
N GLN A 56 9.75 7.26 -9.00
CA GLN A 56 8.71 8.23 -9.28
C GLN A 56 7.86 8.51 -8.03
N LEU A 57 7.56 7.48 -7.24
CA LEU A 57 6.84 7.64 -5.98
C LEU A 57 7.66 8.49 -5.00
N MET A 58 8.95 8.23 -4.87
CA MET A 58 9.82 9.01 -3.99
C MET A 58 9.86 10.47 -4.41
N ASN A 59 9.90 10.74 -5.70
CA ASN A 59 9.86 12.10 -6.21
C ASN A 59 8.54 12.80 -5.87
N ARG A 60 7.41 12.11 -6.01
CA ARG A 60 6.10 12.67 -5.62
C ARG A 60 6.06 13.02 -4.13
N ILE A 61 6.64 12.20 -3.29
CA ILE A 61 6.69 12.44 -1.83
C ILE A 61 7.54 13.67 -1.52
N ARG A 62 8.70 13.81 -2.18
CA ARG A 62 9.61 14.95 -1.96
C ARG A 62 9.01 16.28 -2.38
N THR A 63 8.32 16.29 -3.51
CA THR A 63 7.83 17.54 -4.14
C THR A 63 6.42 17.89 -3.75
N GLY A 64 5.65 16.96 -3.18
CA GLY A 64 4.27 17.17 -2.78
C GLY A 64 4.11 17.36 -1.29
N GLN A 65 2.90 17.74 -0.89
CA GLN A 65 2.53 17.84 0.53
C GLN A 65 1.76 16.59 0.92
N ILE A 66 2.46 15.47 0.91
CA ILE A 66 1.86 14.17 1.20
C ILE A 66 1.91 13.92 2.71
N THR A 67 0.74 13.64 3.29
CA THR A 67 0.61 13.38 4.74
C THR A 67 0.47 11.90 5.04
N GLU A 68 0.01 11.11 4.09
CA GLU A 68 -0.16 9.67 4.30
C GLU A 68 0.13 8.90 3.01
N ILE A 69 0.87 7.81 3.17
CA ILE A 69 1.10 6.81 2.12
C ILE A 69 0.45 5.51 2.59
N ILE A 70 -0.57 5.06 1.87
CA ILE A 70 -1.26 3.81 2.16
C ILE A 70 -0.69 2.73 1.24
N ILE A 71 -0.03 1.72 1.80
CA ILE A 71 0.52 0.64 1.01
C ILE A 71 -0.54 -0.45 0.87
N ALA A 72 -1.03 -0.62 -0.35
CA ALA A 72 -2.12 -1.55 -0.67
C ALA A 72 -1.64 -2.68 -1.59
N THR A 73 -0.41 -3.15 -1.38
CA THR A 73 0.09 -4.35 -2.05
C THR A 73 -0.62 -5.58 -1.48
N ASN A 74 -0.71 -6.63 -2.30
CA ASN A 74 -1.35 -7.87 -1.84
C ASN A 74 -0.56 -8.51 -0.70
N PRO A 75 -1.22 -9.24 0.23
CA PRO A 75 -0.57 -9.83 1.39
C PRO A 75 0.15 -11.14 1.03
N THR A 76 1.05 -11.08 0.06
CA THR A 76 1.93 -12.17 -0.36
C THR A 76 3.34 -11.91 0.16
N VAL A 77 4.24 -12.90 0.02
CA VAL A 77 5.64 -12.72 0.42
C VAL A 77 6.26 -11.56 -0.35
N GLU A 78 6.06 -11.50 -1.65
CA GLU A 78 6.59 -10.42 -2.50
C GLU A 78 5.93 -9.08 -2.16
N GLY A 79 4.62 -9.09 -1.87
CA GLY A 79 3.90 -7.88 -1.46
C GLY A 79 4.41 -7.33 -0.15
N ASP A 80 4.66 -8.20 0.83
CA ASP A 80 5.21 -7.80 2.13
C ASP A 80 6.65 -7.27 1.98
N THR A 81 7.48 -7.93 1.18
CA THR A 81 8.84 -7.49 0.91
C THR A 81 8.85 -6.10 0.26
N THR A 82 7.98 -5.89 -0.70
CA THR A 82 7.84 -4.60 -1.38
C THR A 82 7.37 -3.52 -0.40
N ALA A 83 6.41 -3.84 0.46
CA ALA A 83 5.90 -2.91 1.46
C ALA A 83 7.00 -2.49 2.45
N LEU A 84 7.79 -3.43 2.93
CA LEU A 84 8.90 -3.14 3.84
C LEU A 84 9.96 -2.27 3.16
N TYR A 85 10.28 -2.57 1.91
CA TYR A 85 11.23 -1.77 1.14
C TYR A 85 10.73 -0.33 0.96
N LEU A 86 9.46 -0.15 0.62
CA LEU A 86 8.87 1.18 0.46
C LEU A 86 8.93 1.97 1.76
N ASN A 87 8.57 1.35 2.87
CA ASN A 87 8.60 2.02 4.17
C ASN A 87 10.01 2.48 4.52
N LYS A 88 10.99 1.61 4.37
CA LYS A 88 12.39 1.95 4.63
C LYS A 88 12.88 3.08 3.74
N THR A 89 12.57 3.01 2.45
CA THR A 89 13.01 4.01 1.48
C THR A 89 12.39 5.39 1.80
N ILE A 90 11.13 5.42 2.20
CA ILE A 90 10.47 6.67 2.59
C ILE A 90 11.13 7.24 3.84
N MET A 91 11.43 6.42 4.83
CA MET A 91 12.10 6.88 6.05
C MET A 91 13.52 7.41 5.76
N ASP A 92 14.21 6.80 4.80
CA ASP A 92 15.57 7.21 4.43
C ASP A 92 15.60 8.55 3.67
N LEU A 93 14.45 9.09 3.25
CA LEU A 93 14.39 10.41 2.64
C LEU A 93 14.68 11.55 3.63
N ASN A 94 14.60 11.29 4.93
CA ASN A 94 14.87 12.26 5.98
C ASN A 94 14.11 13.58 5.80
N LEU A 95 12.81 13.49 5.52
CA LEU A 95 11.96 14.66 5.33
C LEU A 95 11.68 15.34 6.66
N GLN A 96 11.51 16.68 6.65
CA GLN A 96 11.14 17.44 7.84
C GLN A 96 9.78 17.00 8.39
N ASN A 97 8.81 16.79 7.49
CA ASN A 97 7.48 16.33 7.84
C ASN A 97 7.20 15.03 7.08
N PRO A 98 7.73 13.88 7.58
CA PRO A 98 7.55 12.63 6.86
C PRO A 98 6.08 12.22 6.84
N PRO A 99 5.61 11.61 5.74
CA PRO A 99 4.24 11.11 5.69
C PRO A 99 4.09 9.92 6.63
N LYS A 100 2.87 9.74 7.12
CA LYS A 100 2.50 8.53 7.84
C LYS A 100 2.41 7.39 6.83
N VAL A 101 3.09 6.29 7.10
CA VAL A 101 3.04 5.10 6.23
C VAL A 101 2.13 4.07 6.89
N THR A 102 1.07 3.70 6.19
CA THR A 102 0.09 2.73 6.69
C THR A 102 -0.07 1.59 5.70
N ARG A 103 -0.65 0.49 6.15
CA ARG A 103 -1.01 -0.66 5.33
C ARG A 103 -2.48 -0.97 5.52
N LEU A 104 -3.09 -1.60 4.50
CA LEU A 104 -4.44 -2.09 4.65
C LEU A 104 -4.49 -3.13 5.77
N ALA A 105 -5.56 -3.11 6.57
CA ALA A 105 -5.75 -4.07 7.63
C ALA A 105 -5.90 -5.48 7.04
N THR A 106 -5.31 -6.45 7.73
CA THR A 106 -5.42 -7.86 7.37
C THR A 106 -6.20 -8.59 8.43
N GLY A 107 -7.02 -9.56 8.02
CA GLY A 107 -7.79 -10.30 9.00
C GLY A 107 -8.83 -11.21 8.38
N ILE A 108 -9.73 -11.67 9.24
CA ILE A 108 -10.78 -12.61 8.88
C ILE A 108 -11.82 -11.91 8.02
N PRO A 109 -12.17 -12.47 6.84
CA PRO A 109 -13.20 -11.87 5.99
C PRO A 109 -14.56 -11.82 6.69
N VAL A 110 -15.29 -10.74 6.45
CA VAL A 110 -16.67 -10.61 6.97
C VAL A 110 -17.53 -11.73 6.36
N GLY A 111 -18.22 -12.48 7.22
CA GLY A 111 -19.05 -13.60 6.80
C GLY A 111 -18.32 -14.92 6.65
N GLY A 112 -17.01 -14.95 6.94
CA GLY A 112 -16.22 -16.19 6.91
C GLY A 112 -16.30 -16.98 8.20
N ASP A 113 -16.12 -18.30 8.11
CA ASP A 113 -16.03 -19.19 9.28
C ASP A 113 -14.59 -19.39 9.69
N LEU A 114 -14.33 -19.42 11.01
CA LEU A 114 -12.98 -19.57 11.55
C LEU A 114 -12.30 -20.85 11.08
N GLU A 115 -13.03 -21.94 10.93
CA GLU A 115 -12.43 -23.22 10.56
C GLU A 115 -11.84 -23.26 9.15
N TYR A 116 -12.27 -22.32 8.27
CA TYR A 116 -11.78 -22.22 6.91
C TYR A 116 -10.71 -21.15 6.71
N ILE A 117 -10.29 -20.47 7.80
CA ILE A 117 -9.27 -19.43 7.73
C ILE A 117 -7.89 -20.08 7.76
N ASP A 118 -7.00 -19.64 6.87
CA ASP A 118 -5.62 -20.13 6.86
C ASP A 118 -4.83 -19.65 8.09
N LYS A 119 -3.75 -20.37 8.41
CA LYS A 119 -2.94 -20.10 9.60
C LYS A 119 -2.38 -18.68 9.62
N ARG A 120 -1.92 -18.18 8.48
CA ARG A 120 -1.31 -16.86 8.42
C ARG A 120 -2.33 -15.76 8.69
N THR A 121 -3.49 -15.86 8.07
CA THR A 121 -4.58 -14.90 8.27
C THR A 121 -5.03 -14.90 9.71
N LEU A 122 -5.16 -16.08 10.32
CA LEU A 122 -5.56 -16.19 11.71
C LEU A 122 -4.51 -15.59 12.64
N SER A 123 -3.22 -15.84 12.40
CA SER A 123 -2.13 -15.24 13.18
C SER A 123 -2.15 -13.72 13.08
N LEU A 124 -2.32 -13.18 11.90
CA LEU A 124 -2.38 -11.73 11.69
C LEU A 124 -3.60 -11.12 12.39
N SER A 125 -4.73 -11.83 12.38
CA SER A 125 -5.95 -11.38 13.06
C SER A 125 -5.76 -11.33 14.58
N PHE A 126 -5.08 -12.31 15.16
CA PHE A 126 -4.75 -12.29 16.58
C PHE A 126 -3.85 -11.12 16.94
N ARG A 127 -2.84 -10.85 16.11
CA ARG A 127 -1.91 -9.73 16.34
C ARG A 127 -2.60 -8.38 16.20
N GLY A 128 -3.56 -8.28 15.30
CA GLY A 128 -4.29 -7.05 15.03
C GLY A 128 -5.58 -6.89 15.83
N ARG A 129 -5.82 -7.77 16.81
CA ARG A 129 -7.06 -7.67 17.60
C ARG A 129 -7.17 -6.33 18.32
N SER A 130 -8.38 -5.80 18.37
CA SER A 130 -8.67 -4.51 18.97
C SER A 130 -9.72 -4.66 20.07
N GLU A 131 -9.77 -3.67 20.94
CA GLU A 131 -10.83 -3.59 21.94
C GLU A 131 -12.15 -3.19 21.28
N PHE A 132 -13.23 -3.58 21.89
CA PHE A 132 -14.57 -3.15 21.44
C PHE A 132 -14.75 -1.65 21.49
#